data_190c5ea8167b2a411c35e05cead0c0c9
#
_entry.id   190c5ea8167b2a411c35e05cead0c0c9
#
_cell.length_a   1.000
_cell.length_b   1.000
_cell.length_c   1.000
_cell.angle_alpha   90.00
_cell.angle_beta   90.00
_cell.angle_gamma   90.00
#
_symmetry.space_group_name_H-M   'P 1'
#
loop_
_entity.id
_entity.type
_entity.pdbx_description
1 polymer ?
#
loop_
_entity_poly.entity_id
_entity_poly.type
_entity_poly.pdbx_seq_one_letter_code
_entity_poly.pdbx_strand_id
1 'polypeptide(L)'
;MSSFKINPYRPGAGTNPAYLAGRENELDMAETTFQALRLQIPVQSIIYTGLRGVGKTVLLNQMEELAKKESISSRHIEVENRNDFISQIITCCQVFLRNISTGERMKQTISKAVDALKSLAVSFSPESSTFSLSMQEQELYKTTNLTQSLTDVFISVGEAARDANKPICFFIDEMQYMKGNELSSLIAALHRANQLNLPIMIVGAGLPKLYKMLAEEKTYTERLFLYHEIGSLSEEDAAKAITEPLKRLGV
;
A
#
# COMPACT_ATOMS: atom_id res chain seq x y z
N MET A 1 -23.95 -43.14 -3.05
CA MET A 1 -23.10 -42.15 -3.74
C MET A 1 -22.91 -40.98 -2.80
N SER A 2 -21.71 -40.83 -2.24
CA SER A 2 -21.36 -39.69 -1.37
C SER A 2 -21.21 -38.44 -2.26
N SER A 3 -22.22 -37.57 -2.26
CA SER A 3 -22.05 -36.25 -2.87
C SER A 3 -21.09 -35.45 -2.00
N PHE A 4 -19.86 -35.26 -2.43
CA PHE A 4 -18.97 -34.26 -1.86
C PHE A 4 -19.68 -32.91 -1.95
N LYS A 5 -20.26 -32.46 -0.83
CA LYS A 5 -20.82 -31.09 -0.78
C LYS A 5 -19.66 -30.12 -0.77
N ILE A 6 -19.50 -29.44 -1.89
CA ILE A 6 -18.51 -28.37 -1.99
C ILE A 6 -18.92 -27.27 -1.01
N ASN A 7 -18.01 -26.91 -0.10
CA ASN A 7 -18.25 -25.77 0.79
C ASN A 7 -18.13 -24.46 -0.04
N PRO A 8 -19.20 -23.66 -0.19
CA PRO A 8 -19.17 -22.41 -0.92
C PRO A 8 -18.41 -21.32 -0.18
N TYR A 9 -18.20 -21.49 1.11
CA TYR A 9 -17.52 -20.53 1.94
C TYR A 9 -16.02 -20.82 1.97
N ARG A 10 -15.22 -19.76 2.04
CA ARG A 10 -13.76 -19.83 2.12
C ARG A 10 -13.31 -19.34 3.50
N PRO A 11 -13.37 -20.19 4.54
CA PRO A 11 -12.93 -19.80 5.87
C PRO A 11 -11.40 -19.60 5.90
N GLY A 12 -10.95 -18.53 6.54
CA GLY A 12 -9.52 -18.23 6.70
C GLY A 12 -9.31 -16.75 7.00
N ALA A 13 -8.33 -16.43 7.83
CA ALA A 13 -7.96 -15.04 8.11
C ALA A 13 -7.42 -14.38 6.81
N GLY A 14 -7.96 -13.23 6.43
CA GLY A 14 -7.56 -12.51 5.22
C GLY A 14 -7.91 -13.18 3.89
N THR A 15 -8.54 -14.37 3.92
CA THR A 15 -8.96 -15.06 2.69
C THR A 15 -10.11 -14.32 2.02
N ASN A 16 -10.02 -14.11 0.71
CA ASN A 16 -11.10 -13.48 -0.05
C ASN A 16 -12.37 -14.38 -0.01
N PRO A 17 -13.50 -13.85 0.49
CA PRO A 17 -14.75 -14.60 0.50
C PRO A 17 -15.24 -14.85 -0.93
N ALA A 18 -16.12 -15.83 -1.10
CA ALA A 18 -16.74 -16.11 -2.39
C ALA A 18 -17.62 -14.93 -2.87
N TYR A 19 -18.13 -14.14 -1.95
CA TYR A 19 -18.87 -12.90 -2.19
C TYR A 19 -18.55 -11.89 -1.10
N LEU A 20 -18.11 -10.69 -1.47
CA LEU A 20 -17.83 -9.58 -0.57
C LEU A 20 -19.07 -8.67 -0.53
N ALA A 21 -19.89 -8.83 0.50
CA ALA A 21 -21.11 -8.05 0.68
C ALA A 21 -20.84 -6.72 1.39
N GLY A 22 -21.61 -5.69 1.07
CA GLY A 22 -21.66 -4.41 1.78
C GLY A 22 -20.35 -3.63 1.75
N ARG A 23 -19.60 -3.75 0.66
CA ARG A 23 -18.34 -3.02 0.41
C ARG A 23 -18.28 -2.46 -1.01
N GLU A 24 -19.41 -2.43 -1.67
CA GLU A 24 -19.53 -2.00 -3.06
C GLU A 24 -19.10 -0.53 -3.20
N ASN A 25 -19.53 0.35 -2.30
CA ASN A 25 -19.19 1.77 -2.33
C ASN A 25 -17.67 2.01 -2.18
N GLU A 26 -17.02 1.28 -1.27
CA GLU A 26 -15.59 1.37 -1.07
C GLU A 26 -14.80 0.87 -2.28
N LEU A 27 -15.29 -0.18 -2.94
CA LEU A 27 -14.68 -0.71 -4.16
C LEU A 27 -14.87 0.22 -5.36
N ASP A 28 -16.06 0.78 -5.55
CA ASP A 28 -16.37 1.73 -6.64
C ASP A 28 -15.53 3.01 -6.51
N MET A 29 -15.39 3.51 -5.27
CA MET A 29 -14.53 4.65 -4.99
C MET A 29 -13.05 4.32 -5.27
N ALA A 30 -12.57 3.16 -4.86
CA ALA A 30 -11.21 2.73 -5.12
C ALA A 30 -10.95 2.59 -6.63
N GLU A 31 -11.87 1.99 -7.38
CA GLU A 31 -11.77 1.84 -8.84
C GLU A 31 -11.66 3.20 -9.52
N THR A 32 -12.55 4.15 -9.17
CA THR A 32 -12.50 5.52 -9.70
C THR A 32 -11.16 6.20 -9.37
N THR A 33 -10.66 6.02 -8.13
CA THR A 33 -9.38 6.59 -7.71
C THR A 33 -8.21 5.96 -8.48
N PHE A 34 -8.23 4.65 -8.71
CA PHE A 34 -7.20 3.96 -9.48
C PHE A 34 -7.20 4.35 -10.96
N GLN A 35 -8.38 4.55 -11.55
CA GLN A 35 -8.50 5.08 -12.92
C GLN A 35 -7.89 6.48 -13.03
N ALA A 36 -8.16 7.36 -12.06
CA ALA A 36 -7.55 8.68 -12.01
C ALA A 36 -6.01 8.59 -11.84
N LEU A 37 -5.53 7.74 -10.93
CA LEU A 37 -4.10 7.52 -10.71
C LEU A 37 -3.41 6.98 -11.98
N ARG A 38 -4.03 6.05 -12.70
CA ARG A 38 -3.54 5.53 -13.98
C ARG A 38 -3.36 6.63 -15.02
N LEU A 39 -4.25 7.61 -15.03
CA LEU A 39 -4.16 8.79 -15.89
C LEU A 39 -3.19 9.86 -15.35
N GLN A 40 -2.47 9.55 -14.27
CA GLN A 40 -1.56 10.46 -13.56
C GLN A 40 -2.26 11.73 -13.05
N ILE A 41 -3.56 11.65 -12.80
CA ILE A 41 -4.32 12.70 -12.13
C ILE A 41 -4.01 12.59 -10.62
N PRO A 42 -3.70 13.70 -9.94
CA PRO A 42 -3.46 13.70 -8.50
C PRO A 42 -4.65 13.14 -7.72
N VAL A 43 -4.39 12.19 -6.83
CA VAL A 43 -5.39 11.56 -5.96
C VAL A 43 -4.96 11.63 -4.50
N GLN A 44 -5.92 11.58 -3.59
CA GLN A 44 -5.63 11.38 -2.18
C GLN A 44 -5.43 9.89 -1.89
N SER A 45 -4.56 9.58 -0.96
CA SER A 45 -4.43 8.25 -0.39
C SER A 45 -5.64 7.94 0.50
N ILE A 46 -5.94 6.65 0.70
CA ILE A 46 -7.15 6.23 1.41
C ILE A 46 -6.76 5.49 2.69
N ILE A 47 -7.42 5.83 3.79
CA ILE A 47 -7.23 5.15 5.08
C ILE A 47 -8.56 4.56 5.56
N TYR A 48 -8.55 3.26 5.75
CA TYR A 48 -9.67 2.51 6.34
C TYR A 48 -9.40 2.22 7.81
N THR A 49 -10.32 2.65 8.68
CA THR A 49 -10.27 2.31 10.11
C THR A 49 -11.46 1.47 10.51
N GLY A 50 -11.29 0.59 11.48
CA GLY A 50 -12.39 -0.23 11.98
C GLY A 50 -11.91 -1.28 12.99
N LEU A 51 -12.85 -1.89 13.71
CA LEU A 51 -12.55 -2.92 14.69
C LEU A 51 -11.92 -4.16 14.04
N ARG A 52 -11.38 -5.05 14.84
CA ARG A 52 -10.91 -6.35 14.37
C ARG A 52 -12.07 -7.19 13.83
N GLY A 53 -11.84 -7.93 12.75
CA GLY A 53 -12.82 -8.84 12.16
C GLY A 53 -13.84 -8.20 11.22
N VAL A 54 -13.85 -6.87 11.03
CA VAL A 54 -14.80 -6.19 10.11
C VAL A 54 -14.45 -6.32 8.62
N GLY A 55 -13.36 -7.03 8.28
CA GLY A 55 -13.00 -7.34 6.90
C GLY A 55 -12.03 -6.35 6.23
N LYS A 56 -11.28 -5.55 6.98
CA LYS A 56 -10.30 -4.57 6.42
C LYS A 56 -9.27 -5.22 5.50
N THR A 57 -8.59 -6.28 5.96
CA THR A 57 -7.60 -7.03 5.16
C THR A 57 -8.20 -7.58 3.87
N VAL A 58 -9.43 -8.12 3.94
CA VAL A 58 -10.14 -8.62 2.77
C VAL A 58 -10.45 -7.50 1.78
N LEU A 59 -10.86 -6.34 2.29
CA LEU A 59 -11.11 -5.15 1.47
C LEU A 59 -9.84 -4.68 0.77
N LEU A 60 -8.72 -4.59 1.49
CA LEU A 60 -7.43 -4.23 0.90
C LEU A 60 -7.01 -5.21 -0.20
N ASN A 61 -7.18 -6.51 0.01
CA ASN A 61 -6.86 -7.53 -0.98
C ASN A 61 -7.70 -7.37 -2.25
N GLN A 62 -9.01 -7.07 -2.12
CA GLN A 62 -9.87 -6.82 -3.28
C GLN A 62 -9.48 -5.55 -4.02
N MET A 63 -9.14 -4.48 -3.30
CA MET A 63 -8.64 -3.24 -3.91
C MET A 63 -7.30 -3.43 -4.60
N GLU A 64 -6.41 -4.26 -4.05
CA GLU A 64 -5.16 -4.60 -4.72
C GLU A 64 -5.40 -5.30 -6.06
N GLU A 65 -6.38 -6.20 -6.13
CA GLU A 65 -6.76 -6.83 -7.39
C GLU A 65 -7.35 -5.83 -8.40
N LEU A 66 -8.13 -4.83 -7.94
CA LEU A 66 -8.60 -3.74 -8.79
C LEU A 66 -7.43 -2.89 -9.30
N ALA A 67 -6.48 -2.52 -8.44
CA ALA A 67 -5.29 -1.78 -8.83
C ALA A 67 -4.47 -2.51 -9.91
N LYS A 68 -4.31 -3.83 -9.77
CA LYS A 68 -3.64 -4.67 -10.78
C LYS A 68 -4.36 -4.65 -12.12
N LYS A 69 -5.70 -4.70 -12.13
CA LYS A 69 -6.51 -4.59 -13.37
C LYS A 69 -6.30 -3.24 -14.07
N GLU A 70 -6.13 -2.18 -13.30
CA GLU A 70 -5.82 -0.84 -13.82
C GLU A 70 -4.33 -0.66 -14.16
N SER A 71 -3.54 -1.74 -14.19
CA SER A 71 -2.10 -1.72 -14.49
C SER A 71 -1.26 -0.88 -13.52
N ILE A 72 -1.74 -0.70 -12.30
CA ILE A 72 -1.01 -0.05 -11.21
C ILE A 72 -0.08 -1.08 -10.57
N SER A 73 1.18 -0.71 -10.37
CA SER A 73 2.13 -1.52 -9.62
C SER A 73 1.75 -1.51 -8.15
N SER A 74 1.21 -2.61 -7.65
CA SER A 74 0.75 -2.74 -6.27
C SER A 74 1.65 -3.67 -5.45
N ARG A 75 1.71 -3.40 -4.16
CA ARG A 75 2.36 -4.25 -3.16
C ARG A 75 1.63 -4.16 -1.83
N HIS A 76 1.40 -5.33 -1.23
CA HIS A 76 0.83 -5.44 0.09
C HIS A 76 1.94 -5.50 1.15
N ILE A 77 1.79 -4.72 2.20
CA ILE A 77 2.66 -4.64 3.37
C ILE A 77 1.79 -4.84 4.60
N GLU A 78 2.07 -5.85 5.41
CA GLU A 78 1.46 -6.01 6.72
C GLU A 78 2.46 -5.56 7.78
N VAL A 79 2.06 -4.56 8.58
CA VAL A 79 2.92 -4.03 9.64
C VAL A 79 2.75 -4.87 10.90
N GLU A 80 3.80 -5.58 11.27
CA GLU A 80 3.87 -6.35 12.51
C GLU A 80 4.88 -5.73 13.48
N ASN A 81 4.67 -5.97 14.79
CA ASN A 81 5.59 -5.45 15.83
C ASN A 81 7.07 -5.88 15.68
N ARG A 82 7.33 -6.92 14.89
CA ARG A 82 8.68 -7.48 14.66
C ARG A 82 9.24 -7.16 13.28
N ASN A 83 8.40 -6.77 12.34
CA ASN A 83 8.83 -6.51 10.97
C ASN A 83 9.32 -5.07 10.83
N ASP A 84 10.41 -4.91 10.15
CA ASP A 84 10.93 -3.62 9.75
C ASP A 84 10.14 -3.10 8.54
N PHE A 85 9.26 -2.15 8.78
CA PHE A 85 8.46 -1.48 7.74
C PHE A 85 9.36 -0.91 6.63
N ILE A 86 10.51 -0.35 7.01
CA ILE A 86 11.45 0.24 6.04
C ILE A 86 12.01 -0.81 5.09
N SER A 87 12.36 -2.00 5.60
CA SER A 87 12.80 -3.13 4.76
C SER A 87 11.75 -3.54 3.74
N GLN A 88 10.48 -3.57 4.15
CA GLN A 88 9.38 -3.92 3.26
C GLN A 88 9.20 -2.87 2.16
N ILE A 89 9.25 -1.56 2.49
CA ILE A 89 9.22 -0.48 1.50
C ILE A 89 10.38 -0.60 0.51
N ILE A 90 11.61 -0.83 1.00
CA ILE A 90 12.78 -1.01 0.14
C ILE A 90 12.55 -2.17 -0.84
N THR A 91 12.11 -3.32 -0.32
CA THR A 91 11.85 -4.52 -1.14
C THR A 91 10.77 -4.25 -2.20
N CYS A 92 9.68 -3.58 -1.82
CA CYS A 92 8.61 -3.22 -2.75
C CYS A 92 9.11 -2.31 -3.88
N CYS A 93 9.88 -1.28 -3.53
CA CYS A 93 10.46 -0.35 -4.51
C CYS A 93 11.49 -1.04 -5.42
N GLN A 94 12.32 -1.94 -4.90
CA GLN A 94 13.26 -2.73 -5.71
C GLN A 94 12.55 -3.60 -6.74
N VAL A 95 11.48 -4.30 -6.33
CA VAL A 95 10.69 -5.13 -7.25
C VAL A 95 10.02 -4.27 -8.31
N PHE A 96 9.49 -3.11 -7.93
CA PHE A 96 8.92 -2.16 -8.87
C PHE A 96 9.96 -1.72 -9.91
N LEU A 97 11.14 -1.26 -9.49
CA LEU A 97 12.19 -0.79 -10.40
C LEU A 97 12.69 -1.88 -11.36
N ARG A 98 12.75 -3.15 -10.91
CA ARG A 98 13.10 -4.29 -11.78
C ARG A 98 12.07 -4.55 -12.88
N ASN A 99 10.80 -4.23 -12.63
CA ASN A 99 9.70 -4.47 -13.56
C ASN A 99 9.43 -3.31 -14.54
N ILE A 100 10.21 -2.23 -14.44
CA ILE A 100 10.15 -1.13 -15.39
C ILE A 100 11.02 -1.46 -16.60
N SER A 101 10.44 -1.37 -17.80
CA SER A 101 11.18 -1.49 -19.06
C SER A 101 12.15 -0.32 -19.24
N THR A 102 13.42 -0.59 -19.50
CA THR A 102 14.49 0.40 -19.57
C THR A 102 14.69 0.94 -20.97
N GLY A 103 14.08 2.10 -21.27
CA GLY A 103 14.58 2.96 -22.35
C GLY A 103 15.78 3.79 -21.89
N GLU A 104 16.57 4.35 -22.82
CA GLU A 104 17.77 5.14 -22.50
C GLU A 104 17.48 6.32 -21.54
N ARG A 105 16.34 7.02 -21.73
CA ARG A 105 15.92 8.15 -20.88
C ARG A 105 15.62 7.73 -19.44
N MET A 106 15.16 6.50 -19.23
CA MET A 106 14.78 5.97 -17.92
C MET A 106 15.98 5.48 -17.11
N LYS A 107 17.12 5.18 -17.73
CA LYS A 107 18.31 4.70 -17.02
C LYS A 107 18.76 5.67 -15.93
N GLN A 108 18.74 6.97 -16.19
CA GLN A 108 19.15 7.98 -15.23
C GLN A 108 18.16 8.09 -14.05
N THR A 109 16.85 8.07 -14.30
CA THR A 109 15.82 8.13 -13.25
C THR A 109 15.86 6.89 -12.39
N ILE A 110 16.02 5.72 -12.99
CA ILE A 110 16.17 4.44 -12.27
C ILE A 110 17.44 4.42 -11.44
N SER A 111 18.57 4.91 -11.97
CA SER A 111 19.82 4.99 -11.21
C SER A 111 19.66 5.84 -9.95
N LYS A 112 19.05 7.02 -10.05
CA LYS A 112 18.76 7.88 -8.89
C LYS A 112 17.88 7.16 -7.86
N ALA A 113 16.85 6.43 -8.30
CA ALA A 113 15.97 5.68 -7.41
C ALA A 113 16.72 4.54 -6.72
N VAL A 114 17.62 3.85 -7.41
CA VAL A 114 18.47 2.82 -6.82
C VAL A 114 19.43 3.40 -5.79
N ASP A 115 20.03 4.55 -6.06
CA ASP A 115 20.96 5.21 -5.11
C ASP A 115 20.22 5.71 -3.85
N ALA A 116 19.02 6.25 -4.00
CA ALA A 116 18.17 6.63 -2.86
C ALA A 116 17.78 5.39 -2.01
N LEU A 117 17.45 4.26 -2.66
CA LEU A 117 17.15 3.00 -1.97
C LEU A 117 18.37 2.43 -1.25
N LYS A 118 19.56 2.51 -1.83
CA LYS A 118 20.82 2.11 -1.17
C LYS A 118 21.06 2.95 0.09
N SER A 119 20.89 4.27 0.01
CA SER A 119 21.03 5.18 1.15
C SER A 119 20.07 4.82 2.29
N LEU A 120 18.80 4.58 1.97
CA LEU A 120 17.80 4.17 2.95
C LEU A 120 18.14 2.79 3.57
N ALA A 121 18.54 1.82 2.75
CA ALA A 121 18.88 0.47 3.19
C ALA A 121 20.09 0.45 4.12
N VAL A 122 21.18 1.10 3.74
CA VAL A 122 22.42 1.16 4.55
C VAL A 122 22.19 1.75 5.94
N SER A 123 21.35 2.81 6.00
CA SER A 123 21.16 3.57 7.22
C SER A 123 20.12 2.99 8.16
N PHE A 124 19.07 2.36 7.64
CA PHE A 124 17.89 1.99 8.42
C PHE A 124 17.48 0.52 8.32
N SER A 125 18.10 -0.24 7.43
CA SER A 125 17.79 -1.66 7.23
C SER A 125 19.00 -2.45 6.71
N PRO A 126 20.16 -2.38 7.37
CA PRO A 126 21.39 -2.96 6.86
C PRO A 126 21.33 -4.49 6.73
N GLU A 127 20.59 -5.16 7.62
CA GLU A 127 20.47 -6.64 7.63
C GLU A 127 19.58 -7.17 6.50
N SER A 128 18.64 -6.37 6.03
CA SER A 128 17.67 -6.75 4.98
C SER A 128 18.08 -6.27 3.59
N SER A 129 19.20 -5.54 3.47
CA SER A 129 19.59 -4.97 2.20
C SER A 129 20.09 -6.06 1.24
N THR A 130 19.46 -6.15 0.09
CA THR A 130 19.92 -7.00 -1.03
C THR A 130 21.06 -6.36 -1.83
N PHE A 131 21.54 -5.20 -1.37
CA PHE A 131 22.65 -4.49 -1.99
C PHE A 131 23.98 -4.97 -1.41
N SER A 132 24.83 -5.56 -2.27
CA SER A 132 26.23 -5.84 -1.92
C SER A 132 27.03 -4.53 -2.04
N LEU A 133 27.32 -3.89 -0.93
CA LEU A 133 28.06 -2.63 -0.87
C LEU A 133 29.40 -2.83 -0.17
N SER A 134 30.46 -2.23 -0.71
CA SER A 134 31.75 -2.12 -0.04
C SER A 134 31.68 -1.21 1.19
N MET A 135 32.67 -1.30 2.09
CA MET A 135 32.74 -0.40 3.26
C MET A 135 32.75 1.08 2.89
N GLN A 136 33.46 1.45 1.79
CA GLN A 136 33.52 2.82 1.31
C GLN A 136 32.17 3.30 0.77
N GLU A 137 31.41 2.46 0.07
CA GLU A 137 30.06 2.80 -0.39
C GLU A 137 29.08 2.91 0.77
N GLN A 138 29.22 2.09 1.82
CA GLN A 138 28.38 2.20 3.02
C GLN A 138 28.56 3.55 3.71
N GLU A 139 29.78 4.05 3.84
CA GLU A 139 30.05 5.38 4.39
C GLU A 139 29.44 6.50 3.52
N LEU A 140 29.50 6.37 2.20
CA LEU A 140 28.96 7.36 1.26
C LEU A 140 27.42 7.48 1.36
N TYR A 141 26.73 6.36 1.54
CA TYR A 141 25.26 6.33 1.59
C TYR A 141 24.67 6.52 2.99
N LYS A 142 25.49 6.59 4.03
CA LYS A 142 25.05 6.70 5.42
C LYS A 142 24.33 8.03 5.67
N THR A 143 23.14 7.96 6.26
CA THR A 143 22.36 9.12 6.69
C THR A 143 21.73 8.85 8.05
N THR A 144 21.42 9.90 8.80
CA THR A 144 20.77 9.80 10.11
C THR A 144 19.30 10.24 10.09
N ASN A 145 18.83 10.72 8.94
CA ASN A 145 17.49 11.29 8.82
C ASN A 145 16.56 10.40 7.99
N LEU A 146 15.77 9.56 8.68
CA LEU A 146 14.80 8.67 8.06
C LEU A 146 13.80 9.42 7.17
N THR A 147 13.28 10.55 7.63
CA THR A 147 12.29 11.35 6.89
C THR A 147 12.86 11.82 5.56
N GLN A 148 14.09 12.33 5.56
CA GLN A 148 14.74 12.79 4.34
C GLN A 148 14.99 11.62 3.38
N SER A 149 15.57 10.53 3.87
CA SER A 149 15.89 9.36 3.04
C SER A 149 14.63 8.70 2.43
N LEU A 150 13.55 8.58 3.21
CA LEU A 150 12.30 8.04 2.70
C LEU A 150 11.64 8.99 1.69
N THR A 151 11.76 10.31 1.91
CA THR A 151 11.29 11.33 0.97
C THR A 151 12.05 11.24 -0.37
N ASP A 152 13.36 11.10 -0.33
CA ASP A 152 14.19 10.98 -1.53
C ASP A 152 13.87 9.70 -2.32
N VAL A 153 13.57 8.60 -1.62
CA VAL A 153 13.06 7.36 -2.24
C VAL A 153 11.72 7.59 -2.92
N PHE A 154 10.75 8.20 -2.23
CA PHE A 154 9.42 8.44 -2.81
C PHE A 154 9.47 9.38 -4.02
N ILE A 155 10.33 10.39 -3.98
CA ILE A 155 10.53 11.29 -5.13
C ILE A 155 11.13 10.51 -6.31
N SER A 156 12.29 9.87 -6.12
CA SER A 156 13.01 9.24 -7.21
C SER A 156 12.29 8.02 -7.80
N VAL A 157 11.63 7.22 -6.95
CA VAL A 157 10.78 6.09 -7.39
C VAL A 157 9.53 6.62 -8.07
N GLY A 158 8.92 7.71 -7.57
CA GLY A 158 7.78 8.35 -8.19
C GLY A 158 8.09 8.98 -9.55
N GLU A 159 9.27 9.57 -9.72
CA GLU A 159 9.76 10.04 -11.02
C GLU A 159 9.92 8.88 -12.00
N ALA A 160 10.50 7.77 -11.56
CA ALA A 160 10.61 6.55 -12.37
C ALA A 160 9.22 5.99 -12.75
N ALA A 161 8.26 6.03 -11.83
CA ALA A 161 6.87 5.62 -12.06
C ALA A 161 6.18 6.50 -13.10
N ARG A 162 6.35 7.80 -13.00
CA ARG A 162 5.82 8.79 -13.95
C ARG A 162 6.41 8.59 -15.34
N ASP A 163 7.73 8.49 -15.44
CA ASP A 163 8.43 8.32 -16.71
C ASP A 163 8.09 6.99 -17.39
N ALA A 164 7.83 5.94 -16.59
CA ALA A 164 7.40 4.62 -17.06
C ALA A 164 5.90 4.54 -17.39
N ASN A 165 5.12 5.55 -17.04
CA ASN A 165 3.66 5.50 -17.05
C ASN A 165 3.10 4.28 -16.28
N LYS A 166 3.71 3.98 -15.12
CA LYS A 166 3.36 2.88 -14.23
C LYS A 166 3.18 3.38 -12.81
N PRO A 167 1.98 3.85 -12.45
CA PRO A 167 1.69 4.30 -11.09
C PRO A 167 1.94 3.22 -10.04
N ILE A 168 2.14 3.66 -8.80
CA ILE A 168 2.41 2.79 -7.66
C ILE A 168 1.33 2.97 -6.61
N CYS A 169 0.82 1.87 -6.07
CA CYS A 169 -0.03 1.86 -4.89
C CYS A 169 0.54 0.89 -3.83
N PHE A 170 0.84 1.40 -2.64
CA PHE A 170 1.17 0.58 -1.49
C PHE A 170 -0.08 0.28 -0.69
N PHE A 171 -0.39 -1.00 -0.50
CA PHE A 171 -1.45 -1.45 0.40
C PHE A 171 -0.82 -1.77 1.74
N ILE A 172 -1.16 -1.02 2.79
CA ILE A 172 -0.50 -1.13 4.10
C ILE A 172 -1.55 -1.52 5.14
N ASP A 173 -1.50 -2.76 5.61
CA ASP A 173 -2.38 -3.23 6.67
C ASP A 173 -1.75 -3.07 8.05
N GLU A 174 -2.58 -3.05 9.08
CA GLU A 174 -2.21 -2.94 10.49
C GLU A 174 -1.32 -1.71 10.80
N MET A 175 -1.54 -0.58 10.09
CA MET A 175 -0.73 0.64 10.19
C MET A 175 -0.58 1.19 11.62
N GLN A 176 -1.47 0.85 12.56
CA GLN A 176 -1.34 1.28 13.94
C GLN A 176 -0.16 0.65 14.70
N TYR A 177 0.55 -0.30 14.08
CA TYR A 177 1.78 -0.88 14.64
C TYR A 177 3.06 -0.21 14.13
N MET A 178 2.94 0.75 13.22
CA MET A 178 4.08 1.55 12.80
C MET A 178 4.68 2.33 13.97
N LYS A 179 6.00 2.41 13.99
CA LYS A 179 6.70 3.30 14.92
C LYS A 179 6.41 4.77 14.57
N GLY A 180 6.35 5.66 15.55
CA GLY A 180 6.01 7.06 15.30
C GLY A 180 6.92 7.73 14.27
N ASN A 181 8.22 7.49 14.32
CA ASN A 181 9.17 8.02 13.33
C ASN A 181 9.00 7.43 11.92
N GLU A 182 8.51 6.19 11.79
CA GLU A 182 8.18 5.58 10.48
C GLU A 182 6.91 6.19 9.91
N LEU A 183 5.87 6.35 10.75
CA LEU A 183 4.60 6.94 10.34
C LEU A 183 4.77 8.40 9.91
N SER A 184 5.45 9.22 10.72
CA SER A 184 5.71 10.62 10.38
C SER A 184 6.58 10.79 9.14
N SER A 185 7.55 9.90 8.93
CA SER A 185 8.39 9.89 7.73
C SER A 185 7.62 9.51 6.49
N LEU A 186 6.73 8.51 6.57
CA LEU A 186 5.86 8.09 5.48
C LEU A 186 4.91 9.22 5.06
N ILE A 187 4.28 9.89 6.04
CA ILE A 187 3.40 11.03 5.79
C ILE A 187 4.15 12.16 5.09
N ALA A 188 5.35 12.49 5.54
CA ALA A 188 6.17 13.54 4.94
C ALA A 188 6.58 13.19 3.50
N ALA A 189 7.03 11.96 3.26
CA ALA A 189 7.43 11.46 1.95
C ALA A 189 6.25 11.48 0.96
N LEU A 190 5.09 10.97 1.39
CA LEU A 190 3.87 10.96 0.56
C LEU A 190 3.38 12.39 0.25
N HIS A 191 3.39 13.28 1.25
CA HIS A 191 3.03 14.68 1.05
C HIS A 191 3.94 15.35 0.00
N ARG A 192 5.25 15.09 0.06
CA ARG A 192 6.18 15.64 -0.91
C ARG A 192 5.96 15.06 -2.31
N ALA A 193 5.71 13.76 -2.42
CA ALA A 193 5.38 13.12 -3.68
C ALA A 193 4.10 13.73 -4.31
N ASN A 194 3.07 13.98 -3.50
CA ASN A 194 1.83 14.62 -3.95
C ASN A 194 2.05 16.07 -4.41
N GLN A 195 2.89 16.86 -3.71
CA GLN A 195 3.24 18.21 -4.15
C GLN A 195 3.93 18.23 -5.53
N LEU A 196 4.64 17.17 -5.87
CA LEU A 196 5.33 16.99 -7.15
C LEU A 196 4.47 16.27 -8.20
N ASN A 197 3.21 16.00 -7.89
CA ASN A 197 2.27 15.25 -8.73
C ASN A 197 2.86 13.90 -9.21
N LEU A 198 3.54 13.20 -8.30
CA LEU A 198 4.08 11.87 -8.60
C LEU A 198 2.99 10.81 -8.43
N PRO A 199 2.91 9.82 -9.34
CA PRO A 199 1.84 8.82 -9.34
C PRO A 199 2.08 7.73 -8.30
N ILE A 200 2.13 8.12 -7.02
CA ILE A 200 2.26 7.25 -5.86
C ILE A 200 1.09 7.50 -4.92
N MET A 201 0.44 6.45 -4.47
CA MET A 201 -0.58 6.51 -3.43
C MET A 201 -0.45 5.38 -2.42
N ILE A 202 -1.15 5.50 -1.31
CA ILE A 202 -1.29 4.50 -0.27
C ILE A 202 -2.77 4.19 -0.07
N VAL A 203 -3.10 2.92 0.08
CA VAL A 203 -4.36 2.46 0.67
C VAL A 203 -4.00 1.78 1.98
N GLY A 204 -4.31 2.42 3.08
CA GLY A 204 -3.95 1.95 4.42
C GLY A 204 -5.13 1.41 5.20
N ALA A 205 -4.89 0.47 6.10
CA ALA A 205 -5.89 -0.01 7.04
C ALA A 205 -5.33 -0.14 8.46
N GLY A 206 -6.22 0.02 9.44
CA GLY A 206 -5.85 -0.16 10.84
C GLY A 206 -7.03 -0.08 11.81
N LEU A 207 -6.71 -0.15 13.10
CA LEU A 207 -7.67 0.02 14.17
C LEU A 207 -8.10 1.50 14.30
N PRO A 208 -9.24 1.82 14.94
CA PRO A 208 -9.73 3.19 15.08
C PRO A 208 -8.71 4.18 15.67
N LYS A 209 -7.79 3.71 16.53
CA LYS A 209 -6.71 4.54 17.06
C LYS A 209 -5.78 5.13 15.99
N LEU A 210 -5.72 4.51 14.80
CA LEU A 210 -4.89 4.98 13.69
C LEU A 210 -5.28 6.39 13.26
N TYR A 211 -6.58 6.71 13.25
CA TYR A 211 -7.06 8.07 12.93
C TYR A 211 -6.42 9.13 13.84
N LYS A 212 -6.43 8.87 15.16
CA LYS A 212 -5.80 9.76 16.12
C LYS A 212 -4.28 9.87 15.92
N MET A 213 -3.60 8.75 15.69
CA MET A 213 -2.16 8.73 15.42
C MET A 213 -1.80 9.60 14.20
N LEU A 214 -2.56 9.47 13.11
CA LEU A 214 -2.34 10.27 11.88
C LEU A 214 -2.61 11.76 12.10
N ALA A 215 -3.68 12.11 12.84
CA ALA A 215 -4.03 13.48 13.14
C ALA A 215 -2.99 14.19 14.03
N GLU A 216 -2.37 13.46 14.96
CA GLU A 216 -1.34 13.99 15.86
C GLU A 216 0.00 14.22 15.15
N GLU A 217 0.31 13.48 14.07
CA GLU A 217 1.60 13.57 13.40
C GLU A 217 1.78 14.87 12.58
N LYS A 218 0.80 15.27 11.78
CA LYS A 218 0.91 16.46 10.92
C LYS A 218 -0.45 17.09 10.63
N THR A 219 -0.49 18.39 10.62
CA THR A 219 -1.71 19.19 10.37
C THR A 219 -2.27 19.06 8.95
N TYR A 220 -1.47 18.56 8.00
CA TYR A 220 -1.89 18.39 6.59
C TYR A 220 -2.39 16.98 6.24
N THR A 221 -2.45 16.07 7.21
CA THR A 221 -2.93 14.69 6.97
C THR A 221 -4.37 14.64 6.47
N GLU A 222 -5.23 15.57 6.88
CA GLU A 222 -6.60 15.70 6.39
C GLU A 222 -6.67 16.00 4.87
N ARG A 223 -5.65 16.66 4.32
CA ARG A 223 -5.57 16.92 2.87
C ARG A 223 -4.89 15.80 2.10
N LEU A 224 -4.14 14.95 2.81
CA LEU A 224 -3.37 13.86 2.23
C LEU A 224 -4.18 12.59 2.11
N PHE A 225 -5.10 12.35 3.04
CA PHE A 225 -5.87 11.12 3.15
C PHE A 225 -7.38 11.35 3.12
N LEU A 226 -8.08 10.44 2.44
CA LEU A 226 -9.51 10.18 2.61
C LEU A 226 -9.67 9.14 3.71
N TYR A 227 -10.47 9.45 4.72
CA TYR A 227 -10.70 8.57 5.86
C TYR A 227 -12.07 7.91 5.75
N HIS A 228 -12.09 6.58 5.89
CA HIS A 228 -13.31 5.81 5.91
C HIS A 228 -13.34 4.87 7.10
N GLU A 229 -14.46 4.81 7.79
CA GLU A 229 -14.68 3.83 8.86
C GLU A 229 -15.39 2.62 8.29
N ILE A 230 -14.80 1.44 8.54
CA ILE A 230 -15.37 0.15 8.17
C ILE A 230 -16.02 -0.46 9.41
N GLY A 231 -17.35 -0.53 9.37
CA GLY A 231 -18.18 -1.14 10.41
C GLY A 231 -18.58 -2.59 10.11
N SER A 232 -19.41 -3.12 10.98
CA SER A 232 -20.11 -4.40 10.76
C SER A 232 -21.01 -4.31 9.53
N LEU A 233 -21.26 -5.45 8.89
CA LEU A 233 -22.25 -5.53 7.81
C LEU A 233 -23.65 -5.21 8.34
N SER A 234 -24.48 -4.61 7.50
CA SER A 234 -25.92 -4.50 7.75
C SER A 234 -26.53 -5.91 7.81
N GLU A 235 -27.74 -6.03 8.38
CA GLU A 235 -28.45 -7.33 8.38
C GLU A 235 -28.70 -7.84 6.96
N GLU A 236 -29.00 -6.97 6.02
CA GLU A 236 -29.20 -7.29 4.63
C GLU A 236 -27.90 -7.80 3.98
N ASP A 237 -26.78 -7.11 4.17
CA ASP A 237 -25.49 -7.49 3.61
C ASP A 237 -24.95 -8.78 4.26
N ALA A 238 -25.18 -8.95 5.57
CA ALA A 238 -24.86 -10.21 6.24
C ALA A 238 -25.66 -11.39 5.65
N ALA A 239 -26.94 -11.18 5.36
CA ALA A 239 -27.75 -12.18 4.68
C ALA A 239 -27.22 -12.48 3.26
N LYS A 240 -26.85 -11.45 2.49
CA LYS A 240 -26.22 -11.62 1.16
C LYS A 240 -24.89 -12.38 1.24
N ALA A 241 -24.05 -12.08 2.22
CA ALA A 241 -22.76 -12.79 2.42
C ALA A 241 -22.95 -14.29 2.61
N ILE A 242 -24.08 -14.72 3.17
CA ILE A 242 -24.43 -16.13 3.37
C ILE A 242 -25.12 -16.70 2.12
N THR A 243 -26.09 -15.99 1.53
CA THR A 243 -26.97 -16.55 0.48
C THR A 243 -26.34 -16.54 -0.91
N GLU A 244 -25.56 -15.49 -1.26
CA GLU A 244 -25.00 -15.37 -2.60
C GLU A 244 -24.00 -16.50 -2.96
N PRO A 245 -23.11 -16.95 -2.07
CA PRO A 245 -22.28 -18.13 -2.35
C PRO A 245 -23.07 -19.39 -2.63
N LEU A 246 -24.22 -19.60 -1.95
CA LEU A 246 -25.10 -20.75 -2.16
C LEU A 246 -25.79 -20.69 -3.52
N LYS A 247 -26.36 -19.53 -3.89
CA LYS A 247 -27.00 -19.34 -5.18
C LYS A 247 -26.06 -19.64 -6.38
N ARG A 248 -24.77 -19.28 -6.24
CA ARG A 248 -23.75 -19.58 -7.28
C ARG A 248 -23.49 -21.07 -7.48
N LEU A 249 -23.79 -21.89 -6.50
CA LEU A 249 -23.72 -23.36 -6.59
C LEU A 249 -25.04 -24.01 -7.00
N GLY A 250 -26.09 -23.22 -7.24
CA GLY A 250 -27.42 -23.74 -7.62
C GLY A 250 -28.18 -24.39 -6.46
N VAL A 251 -27.90 -23.97 -5.23
CA VAL A 251 -28.55 -24.45 -4.00
C VAL A 251 -29.47 -23.38 -3.45
#